data_1f069d618cb343bd24177ee9f2397a30
#
_entry.id   1f069d618cb343bd24177ee9f2397a30
#
_cell.length_a   1.000
_cell.length_b   1.000
_cell.length_c   1.000
_cell.angle_alpha   90.00
_cell.angle_beta   90.00
_cell.angle_gamma   90.00
#
_symmetry.space_group_name_H-M   'P 1'
#
loop_
_entity.id
_entity.type
_entity.pdbx_description
1 polymer ?
#
loop_
_entity_poly.entity_id
_entity_poly.type
_entity_poly.pdbx_seq_one_letter_code
_entity_poly.pdbx_strand_id
1 'polypeptide(L)'
;MKRLLPLIVISCVLSYRVSAQSTCTQTLRTARSTYDQGRLHELPSLLEGCIKNGFTQQEKVEAYKLLTLAYIYLEEPTKADEAMLNLLNTDHYFEINVATDPAEFIALYKTFRTKPIYRLGGKIGANATQPNVIETVKGNEGTSKYKYGIGVQVYVTAEIPISETLTLNTELGFQQRAFTYTNQVSFTDTTFTTTAKENQSWISLPVSIQYQFNTIKFKPYIALGVQGAYLLSDVISAQRSRKGSQAVDEKSFDLKPQREAFNIGAIASVGAHFRLGGGFVTTEIRFVYGINKINSAVTGFGVNEHLSFDYGYADNTFKLNSLSVTAGYVYNIFKPKKLRSRK
;
A
#
# COMPACT_ATOMS: atom_id res chain seq x y z
N MET A 1 28.78 9.69 -42.67
CA MET A 1 29.80 9.04 -41.83
C MET A 1 29.80 9.46 -40.33
N LYS A 2 29.13 10.54 -39.90
CA LYS A 2 29.12 11.00 -38.48
C LYS A 2 28.16 10.29 -37.52
N ARG A 3 27.28 9.39 -37.99
CA ARG A 3 26.29 8.68 -37.15
C ARG A 3 26.69 7.24 -36.77
N LEU A 4 27.78 6.71 -37.28
CA LEU A 4 28.26 5.34 -36.97
C LEU A 4 29.24 5.28 -35.79
N LEU A 5 29.85 6.43 -35.42
CA LEU A 5 30.81 6.47 -34.30
C LEU A 5 30.21 6.12 -32.90
N PRO A 6 29.02 6.62 -32.52
CA PRO A 6 28.45 6.27 -31.21
C PRO A 6 28.04 4.80 -31.08
N LEU A 7 27.66 4.16 -32.20
CA LEU A 7 27.29 2.73 -32.19
C LEU A 7 28.49 1.82 -31.95
N ILE A 8 29.67 2.18 -32.50
CA ILE A 8 30.91 1.42 -32.32
C ILE A 8 31.44 1.56 -30.90
N VAL A 9 31.31 2.73 -30.25
CA VAL A 9 31.73 2.96 -28.87
C VAL A 9 30.85 2.17 -27.89
N ILE A 10 29.51 2.11 -28.11
CA ILE A 10 28.60 1.33 -27.31
C ILE A 10 28.88 -0.16 -27.44
N SER A 11 29.20 -0.64 -28.64
CA SER A 11 29.55 -2.05 -28.88
C SER A 11 30.86 -2.45 -28.19
N CYS A 12 31.89 -1.59 -28.17
CA CYS A 12 33.15 -1.87 -27.46
C CYS A 12 32.96 -1.92 -25.93
N VAL A 13 32.14 -1.04 -25.33
CA VAL A 13 31.91 -1.03 -23.87
C VAL A 13 31.15 -2.27 -23.42
N LEU A 14 30.24 -2.79 -24.24
CA LEU A 14 29.52 -4.03 -23.95
C LEU A 14 30.43 -5.27 -24.02
N SER A 15 31.41 -5.28 -24.91
CA SER A 15 32.36 -6.42 -25.08
C SER A 15 33.30 -6.60 -23.88
N TYR A 16 33.74 -5.52 -23.23
CA TYR A 16 34.61 -5.61 -22.04
C TYR A 16 33.91 -6.24 -20.81
N ARG A 17 32.58 -6.07 -20.68
CA ARG A 17 31.85 -6.67 -19.56
C ARG A 17 31.64 -8.18 -19.71
N VAL A 18 31.49 -8.67 -20.94
CA VAL A 18 31.29 -10.12 -21.22
C VAL A 18 32.53 -10.95 -20.90
N SER A 19 33.74 -10.44 -21.17
CA SER A 19 35.00 -11.15 -20.92
C SER A 19 35.30 -11.32 -19.43
N ALA A 20 35.00 -10.31 -18.59
CA ALA A 20 35.20 -10.40 -17.14
C ALA A 20 34.24 -11.38 -16.46
N GLN A 21 33.00 -11.49 -16.94
CA GLN A 21 32.01 -12.44 -16.42
C GLN A 21 32.40 -13.89 -16.69
N SER A 22 32.92 -14.23 -17.87
CA SER A 22 33.34 -15.59 -18.21
C SER A 22 34.46 -16.10 -17.30
N THR A 23 35.39 -15.21 -16.91
CA THR A 23 36.52 -15.53 -16.01
C THR A 23 36.04 -15.77 -14.58
N CYS A 24 35.12 -14.94 -14.07
CA CYS A 24 34.63 -15.13 -12.70
C CYS A 24 33.67 -16.34 -12.56
N THR A 25 32.89 -16.67 -13.55
CA THR A 25 32.12 -17.93 -13.58
C THR A 25 33.03 -19.13 -13.48
N GLN A 26 34.18 -19.13 -14.17
CA GLN A 26 35.17 -20.19 -14.07
C GLN A 26 35.82 -20.22 -12.67
N THR A 27 36.11 -19.05 -12.08
CA THR A 27 36.62 -18.97 -10.70
C THR A 27 35.63 -19.58 -9.71
N LEU A 28 34.32 -19.34 -9.86
CA LEU A 28 33.34 -19.97 -8.98
C LEU A 28 33.28 -21.48 -9.09
N ARG A 29 33.43 -22.03 -10.31
CA ARG A 29 33.53 -23.47 -10.52
C ARG A 29 34.78 -24.05 -9.85
N THR A 30 35.94 -23.37 -9.97
CA THR A 30 37.17 -23.75 -9.29
C THR A 30 36.99 -23.71 -7.76
N ALA A 31 36.31 -22.67 -7.24
CA ALA A 31 36.02 -22.55 -5.81
C ALA A 31 35.18 -23.71 -5.28
N ARG A 32 34.16 -24.15 -6.03
CA ARG A 32 33.38 -25.36 -5.68
C ARG A 32 34.28 -26.60 -5.58
N SER A 33 35.12 -26.83 -6.61
CA SER A 33 36.05 -27.95 -6.61
C SER A 33 37.07 -27.86 -5.45
N THR A 34 37.55 -26.66 -5.13
CA THR A 34 38.47 -26.41 -4.00
C THR A 34 37.78 -26.71 -2.66
N TYR A 35 36.51 -26.35 -2.52
CA TYR A 35 35.67 -26.68 -1.36
C TYR A 35 35.49 -28.21 -1.23
N ASP A 36 35.13 -28.90 -2.32
CA ASP A 36 34.89 -30.34 -2.35
C ASP A 36 36.19 -31.13 -2.02
N GLN A 37 37.37 -30.55 -2.33
CA GLN A 37 38.68 -31.11 -1.99
C GLN A 37 39.10 -30.80 -0.55
N GLY A 38 38.30 -30.08 0.24
CA GLY A 38 38.61 -29.71 1.62
C GLY A 38 39.65 -28.59 1.78
N ARG A 39 40.09 -27.93 0.69
CA ARG A 39 41.10 -26.84 0.74
C ARG A 39 40.43 -25.49 1.08
N LEU A 40 39.81 -25.44 2.27
CA LEU A 40 38.92 -24.35 2.66
C LEU A 40 39.66 -23.02 2.85
N HIS A 41 40.93 -23.04 3.26
CA HIS A 41 41.74 -21.81 3.47
C HIS A 41 42.02 -21.03 2.20
N GLU A 42 41.90 -21.64 1.00
CA GLU A 42 42.16 -20.98 -0.28
C GLU A 42 40.94 -20.20 -0.80
N LEU A 43 39.74 -20.54 -0.34
CA LEU A 43 38.50 -19.98 -0.86
C LEU A 43 38.38 -18.46 -0.72
N PRO A 44 38.78 -17.83 0.41
CA PRO A 44 38.66 -16.38 0.54
C PRO A 44 39.48 -15.63 -0.52
N SER A 45 40.75 -16.01 -0.68
CA SER A 45 41.66 -15.38 -1.66
C SER A 45 41.22 -15.62 -3.11
N LEU A 46 40.67 -16.80 -3.39
CA LEU A 46 40.18 -17.16 -4.72
C LEU A 46 38.92 -16.36 -5.14
N LEU A 47 38.01 -16.11 -4.21
CA LEU A 47 36.71 -15.48 -4.49
C LEU A 47 36.72 -13.97 -4.36
N GLU A 48 37.64 -13.37 -3.57
CA GLU A 48 37.64 -11.94 -3.21
C GLU A 48 37.56 -11.00 -4.44
N GLY A 49 38.40 -11.26 -5.46
CA GLY A 49 38.48 -10.43 -6.67
C GLY A 49 37.14 -10.38 -7.43
N CYS A 50 36.52 -11.56 -7.62
CA CYS A 50 35.27 -11.69 -8.33
C CYS A 50 34.05 -11.23 -7.51
N ILE A 51 34.09 -11.33 -6.19
CA ILE A 51 33.05 -10.78 -5.31
C ILE A 51 33.00 -9.26 -5.42
N LYS A 52 34.18 -8.62 -5.44
CA LYS A 52 34.26 -7.15 -5.60
C LYS A 52 33.73 -6.71 -6.97
N ASN A 53 34.25 -7.33 -8.03
CA ASN A 53 33.94 -6.93 -9.41
C ASN A 53 33.96 -8.15 -10.34
N GLY A 54 32.78 -8.64 -10.76
CA GLY A 54 32.72 -9.65 -11.80
C GLY A 54 31.62 -10.70 -11.64
N PHE A 55 31.22 -11.05 -10.43
CA PHE A 55 30.09 -11.95 -10.23
C PHE A 55 28.76 -11.30 -10.49
N THR A 56 27.85 -12.04 -11.10
CA THR A 56 26.42 -11.75 -11.09
C THR A 56 25.87 -11.85 -9.66
N GLN A 57 24.65 -11.34 -9.44
CA GLN A 57 24.02 -11.43 -8.12
C GLN A 57 23.88 -12.90 -7.64
N GLN A 58 23.51 -13.81 -8.54
CA GLN A 58 23.37 -15.23 -8.20
C GLN A 58 24.73 -15.87 -7.86
N GLU A 59 25.77 -15.56 -8.62
CA GLU A 59 27.13 -16.06 -8.36
C GLU A 59 27.68 -15.51 -7.04
N LYS A 60 27.37 -14.24 -6.69
CA LYS A 60 27.73 -13.67 -5.37
C LYS A 60 27.07 -14.42 -4.21
N VAL A 61 25.77 -14.74 -4.34
CA VAL A 61 25.04 -15.52 -3.34
C VAL A 61 25.74 -16.86 -3.10
N GLU A 62 26.11 -17.54 -4.18
CA GLU A 62 26.79 -18.83 -4.09
C GLU A 62 28.19 -18.71 -3.52
N ALA A 63 28.97 -17.70 -3.94
CA ALA A 63 30.29 -17.43 -3.39
C ALA A 63 30.22 -17.15 -1.88
N TYR A 64 29.27 -16.33 -1.42
CA TYR A 64 29.07 -16.08 0.00
C TYR A 64 28.59 -17.33 0.76
N LYS A 65 27.80 -18.22 0.13
CA LYS A 65 27.41 -19.50 0.72
C LYS A 65 28.63 -20.40 0.95
N LEU A 66 29.51 -20.53 -0.06
CA LEU A 66 30.76 -21.29 0.05
C LEU A 66 31.66 -20.70 1.11
N LEU A 67 31.83 -19.38 1.18
CA LEU A 67 32.64 -18.72 2.23
C LEU A 67 32.06 -18.94 3.62
N THR A 68 30.73 -18.87 3.78
CA THR A 68 30.08 -19.14 5.06
C THR A 68 30.35 -20.55 5.53
N LEU A 69 30.18 -21.53 4.64
CA LEU A 69 30.49 -22.95 4.93
C LEU A 69 31.95 -23.15 5.27
N ALA A 70 32.89 -22.57 4.48
CA ALA A 70 34.31 -22.67 4.75
C ALA A 70 34.67 -22.12 6.13
N TYR A 71 34.19 -20.94 6.50
CA TYR A 71 34.47 -20.34 7.81
C TYR A 71 33.81 -21.09 8.97
N ILE A 72 32.68 -21.76 8.77
CA ILE A 72 32.08 -22.66 9.77
C ILE A 72 33.05 -23.83 10.06
N TYR A 73 33.53 -24.49 9.02
CA TYR A 73 34.43 -25.65 9.16
C TYR A 73 35.86 -25.28 9.59
N LEU A 74 36.28 -24.04 9.34
CA LEU A 74 37.54 -23.49 9.83
C LEU A 74 37.46 -22.98 11.29
N GLU A 75 36.28 -23.09 11.91
CA GLU A 75 36.00 -22.60 13.26
C GLU A 75 36.25 -21.08 13.44
N GLU A 76 35.97 -20.30 12.37
CA GLU A 76 36.10 -18.84 12.38
C GLU A 76 34.71 -18.18 12.47
N PRO A 77 34.04 -18.14 13.64
CA PRO A 77 32.62 -17.76 13.78
C PRO A 77 32.34 -16.31 13.38
N THR A 78 33.26 -15.38 13.60
CA THR A 78 33.11 -13.97 13.21
C THR A 78 33.06 -13.78 11.70
N LYS A 79 33.94 -14.48 10.98
CA LYS A 79 33.95 -14.44 9.50
C LYS A 79 32.77 -15.20 8.90
N ALA A 80 32.35 -16.30 9.51
CA ALA A 80 31.14 -17.01 9.12
C ALA A 80 29.90 -16.12 9.26
N ASP A 81 29.79 -15.36 10.36
CA ASP A 81 28.73 -14.38 10.57
C ASP A 81 28.72 -13.28 9.51
N GLU A 82 29.89 -12.73 9.18
CA GLU A 82 30.04 -11.68 8.17
C GLU A 82 29.69 -12.21 6.77
N ALA A 83 30.16 -13.40 6.41
CA ALA A 83 29.85 -14.04 5.14
C ALA A 83 28.33 -14.32 5.00
N MET A 84 27.68 -14.83 6.06
CA MET A 84 26.23 -15.03 6.12
C MET A 84 25.48 -13.70 5.99
N LEU A 85 25.92 -12.64 6.67
CA LEU A 85 25.32 -11.32 6.55
C LEU A 85 25.42 -10.77 5.13
N ASN A 86 26.58 -10.94 4.47
CA ASN A 86 26.79 -10.53 3.09
C ASN A 86 25.93 -11.33 2.11
N LEU A 87 25.76 -12.65 2.34
CA LEU A 87 24.82 -13.49 1.59
C LEU A 87 23.40 -12.92 1.66
N LEU A 88 22.90 -12.68 2.87
CA LEU A 88 21.55 -12.17 3.12
C LEU A 88 21.34 -10.72 2.63
N ASN A 89 22.39 -9.91 2.59
CA ASN A 89 22.35 -8.57 1.96
C ASN A 89 22.36 -8.64 0.43
N THR A 90 22.98 -9.67 -0.14
CA THR A 90 23.02 -9.90 -1.58
C THR A 90 21.68 -10.43 -2.10
N ASP A 91 21.10 -11.41 -1.37
CA ASP A 91 19.76 -11.94 -1.66
C ASP A 91 18.92 -11.98 -0.38
N HIS A 92 18.03 -11.02 -0.26
CA HIS A 92 17.10 -10.94 0.88
C HIS A 92 16.04 -12.06 0.89
N TYR A 93 15.87 -12.77 -0.22
CA TYR A 93 14.91 -13.87 -0.38
C TYR A 93 15.59 -15.24 -0.36
N PHE A 94 16.89 -15.28 -0.02
CA PHE A 94 17.61 -16.55 0.12
C PHE A 94 16.92 -17.45 1.15
N GLU A 95 16.58 -18.65 0.74
CA GLU A 95 15.98 -19.69 1.57
C GLU A 95 16.93 -20.89 1.66
N ILE A 96 17.08 -21.42 2.86
CA ILE A 96 17.84 -22.65 3.10
C ILE A 96 17.11 -23.85 2.51
N ASN A 97 17.87 -24.80 1.96
CA ASN A 97 17.34 -26.10 1.57
C ASN A 97 17.66 -27.13 2.67
N VAL A 98 16.66 -27.44 3.49
CA VAL A 98 16.81 -28.36 4.64
C VAL A 98 17.29 -29.76 4.24
N ALA A 99 17.06 -30.17 2.99
CA ALA A 99 17.48 -31.50 2.49
C ALA A 99 18.95 -31.55 2.05
N THR A 100 19.54 -30.41 1.65
CA THR A 100 20.89 -30.38 1.05
C THR A 100 21.88 -29.53 1.80
N ASP A 101 21.44 -28.55 2.59
CA ASP A 101 22.35 -27.68 3.33
C ASP A 101 22.81 -28.33 4.63
N PRO A 102 24.09 -28.18 5.01
CA PRO A 102 24.62 -28.71 6.27
C PRO A 102 23.89 -28.14 7.50
N ALA A 103 23.79 -28.95 8.54
CA ALA A 103 23.06 -28.59 9.76
C ALA A 103 23.63 -27.32 10.44
N GLU A 104 24.97 -27.17 10.42
CA GLU A 104 25.69 -26.02 10.97
C GLU A 104 25.34 -24.72 10.21
N PHE A 105 25.24 -24.79 8.88
CA PHE A 105 24.82 -23.66 8.05
C PHE A 105 23.36 -23.27 8.34
N ILE A 106 22.49 -24.28 8.45
CA ILE A 106 21.07 -24.06 8.82
C ILE A 106 20.97 -23.44 10.22
N ALA A 107 21.75 -23.92 11.17
CA ALA A 107 21.80 -23.39 12.54
C ALA A 107 22.23 -21.90 12.52
N LEU A 108 23.30 -21.59 11.80
CA LEU A 108 23.82 -20.23 11.67
C LEU A 108 22.78 -19.32 11.00
N TYR A 109 22.17 -19.72 9.87
CA TYR A 109 21.13 -18.96 9.16
C TYR A 109 19.97 -18.58 10.08
N LYS A 110 19.50 -19.51 10.92
CA LYS A 110 18.40 -19.28 11.88
C LYS A 110 18.72 -18.22 12.94
N THR A 111 20.01 -17.90 13.16
CA THR A 111 20.40 -16.83 14.08
C THR A 111 20.27 -15.45 13.47
N PHE A 112 20.02 -15.34 12.18
CA PHE A 112 19.83 -14.07 11.49
C PHE A 112 18.36 -13.75 11.26
N ARG A 113 18.07 -12.44 11.20
CA ARG A 113 16.76 -11.95 10.78
C ARG A 113 16.68 -11.96 9.26
N THR A 114 15.80 -12.81 8.72
CA THR A 114 15.57 -13.00 7.29
C THR A 114 14.22 -12.46 6.82
N LYS A 115 13.36 -12.00 7.77
CA LYS A 115 12.05 -11.44 7.47
C LYS A 115 12.14 -9.93 7.24
N PRO A 116 11.30 -9.34 6.36
CA PRO A 116 11.24 -7.90 6.17
C PRO A 116 10.85 -7.21 7.48
N ILE A 117 11.41 -6.01 7.71
CA ILE A 117 11.09 -5.20 8.90
C ILE A 117 9.76 -4.48 8.68
N TYR A 118 9.60 -3.91 7.50
CA TYR A 118 8.41 -3.21 7.08
C TYR A 118 8.28 -3.29 5.56
N ARG A 119 7.09 -3.01 5.07
CA ARG A 119 6.79 -2.88 3.65
C ARG A 119 6.30 -1.47 3.40
N LEU A 120 6.77 -0.84 2.33
CA LEU A 120 6.33 0.47 1.90
C LEU A 120 5.75 0.38 0.50
N GLY A 121 4.70 1.15 0.24
CA GLY A 121 4.07 1.12 -1.06
C GLY A 121 3.05 2.19 -1.29
N GLY A 122 2.28 2.02 -2.36
CA GLY A 122 1.18 2.88 -2.71
C GLY A 122 -0.04 2.08 -3.14
N LYS A 123 -1.21 2.63 -2.88
CA LYS A 123 -2.51 2.08 -3.28
C LYS A 123 -3.34 3.16 -3.97
N ILE A 124 -4.05 2.78 -4.99
CA ILE A 124 -5.05 3.63 -5.67
C ILE A 124 -6.38 2.89 -5.70
N GLY A 125 -7.48 3.62 -5.77
CA GLY A 125 -8.78 2.98 -5.85
C GLY A 125 -9.93 3.94 -5.97
N ALA A 126 -11.12 3.37 -5.94
CA ALA A 126 -12.38 4.09 -5.96
C ALA A 126 -13.18 3.77 -4.69
N ASN A 127 -14.04 4.71 -4.30
CA ASN A 127 -14.97 4.52 -3.19
C ASN A 127 -16.38 4.94 -3.62
N ALA A 128 -17.36 4.28 -3.03
CA ALA A 128 -18.77 4.68 -3.07
C ALA A 128 -19.15 5.15 -1.67
N THR A 129 -19.53 6.43 -1.54
CA THR A 129 -19.88 7.04 -0.26
C THR A 129 -21.38 7.24 -0.16
N GLN A 130 -21.97 6.78 0.94
CA GLN A 130 -23.40 6.86 1.23
C GLN A 130 -23.62 7.60 2.55
N PRO A 131 -24.33 8.75 2.55
CA PRO A 131 -24.81 9.36 3.78
C PRO A 131 -25.80 8.46 4.50
N ASN A 132 -25.57 8.27 5.79
CA ASN A 132 -26.48 7.61 6.72
C ASN A 132 -27.15 8.69 7.59
N VAL A 133 -28.39 9.05 7.27
CA VAL A 133 -29.14 10.11 7.95
C VAL A 133 -29.47 9.68 9.36
N ILE A 134 -29.13 10.51 10.34
CA ILE A 134 -29.41 10.32 11.77
C ILE A 134 -30.66 11.10 12.15
N GLU A 135 -30.76 12.35 11.62
CA GLU A 135 -31.86 13.25 11.94
C GLU A 135 -32.25 14.02 10.69
N THR A 136 -33.54 14.00 10.39
CA THR A 136 -34.14 14.78 9.27
C THR A 136 -34.58 16.15 9.75
N VAL A 137 -34.44 17.16 8.88
CA VAL A 137 -34.88 18.52 9.16
C VAL A 137 -36.40 18.57 9.25
N LYS A 138 -36.90 19.09 10.38
CA LYS A 138 -38.35 19.33 10.56
C LYS A 138 -38.82 20.44 9.61
N GLY A 139 -39.98 20.25 8.97
CA GLY A 139 -40.53 21.20 8.01
C GLY A 139 -39.96 21.07 6.59
N ASN A 140 -39.09 20.08 6.36
CA ASN A 140 -38.73 19.73 5.00
C ASN A 140 -39.83 18.90 4.36
N GLU A 141 -40.67 19.59 3.58
CA GLU A 141 -41.77 18.95 2.84
C GLU A 141 -41.18 18.11 1.69
N GLY A 142 -41.83 16.95 1.41
CA GLY A 142 -41.44 16.08 0.30
C GLY A 142 -40.70 14.83 0.70
N THR A 143 -40.17 14.13 -0.30
CA THR A 143 -39.43 12.87 -0.15
C THR A 143 -38.00 13.10 -0.47
N SER A 144 -37.14 13.12 0.57
CA SER A 144 -35.69 13.26 0.41
C SER A 144 -35.00 11.91 0.37
N LYS A 145 -34.02 11.75 -0.53
CA LYS A 145 -33.20 10.54 -0.68
C LYS A 145 -31.74 10.92 -0.94
N TYR A 146 -30.85 10.12 -0.38
CA TYR A 146 -29.43 10.19 -0.70
C TYR A 146 -29.04 8.99 -1.58
N LYS A 147 -28.28 9.26 -2.63
CA LYS A 147 -27.65 8.26 -3.48
C LYS A 147 -26.15 8.35 -3.33
N TYR A 148 -25.49 7.19 -3.31
CA TYR A 148 -24.02 7.15 -3.30
C TYR A 148 -23.46 7.77 -4.59
N GLY A 149 -22.33 8.43 -4.45
CA GLY A 149 -21.49 8.87 -5.55
C GLY A 149 -20.16 8.12 -5.51
N ILE A 150 -19.46 8.14 -6.63
CA ILE A 150 -18.14 7.51 -6.75
C ILE A 150 -17.07 8.59 -6.58
N GLY A 151 -16.12 8.32 -5.70
CA GLY A 151 -14.91 9.11 -5.50
C GLY A 151 -13.66 8.29 -5.78
N VAL A 152 -12.53 8.97 -5.87
CA VAL A 152 -11.21 8.36 -6.04
C VAL A 152 -10.38 8.49 -4.77
N GLN A 153 -9.42 7.60 -4.60
CA GLN A 153 -8.52 7.64 -3.45
C GLN A 153 -7.13 7.15 -3.81
N VAL A 154 -6.13 7.74 -3.17
CA VAL A 154 -4.73 7.37 -3.31
C VAL A 154 -4.06 7.40 -1.94
N TYR A 155 -3.26 6.37 -1.64
CA TYR A 155 -2.58 6.21 -0.36
C TYR A 155 -1.12 5.82 -0.55
N VAL A 156 -0.28 6.36 0.32
CA VAL A 156 1.01 5.77 0.67
C VAL A 156 0.75 4.83 1.86
N THR A 157 1.28 3.63 1.82
CA THR A 157 1.05 2.60 2.84
C THR A 157 2.36 2.12 3.44
N ALA A 158 2.35 1.91 4.74
CA ALA A 158 3.42 1.27 5.50
C ALA A 158 2.84 0.11 6.29
N GLU A 159 3.36 -1.09 6.03
CA GLU A 159 2.97 -2.32 6.73
C GLU A 159 4.13 -2.79 7.61
N ILE A 160 3.85 -3.03 8.90
CA ILE A 160 4.81 -3.52 9.88
C ILE A 160 4.39 -4.94 10.29
N PRO A 161 5.07 -5.99 9.80
CA PRO A 161 4.83 -7.36 10.25
C PRO A 161 5.15 -7.50 11.74
N ILE A 162 4.14 -7.77 12.56
CA ILE A 162 4.28 -8.00 14.01
C ILE A 162 4.61 -9.48 14.26
N SER A 163 3.94 -10.37 13.53
CA SER A 163 4.16 -11.80 13.56
C SER A 163 4.07 -12.39 12.14
N GLU A 164 4.05 -13.71 12.02
CA GLU A 164 3.88 -14.38 10.71
C GLU A 164 2.49 -14.15 10.11
N THR A 165 1.50 -13.96 10.98
CA THR A 165 0.10 -13.80 10.59
C THR A 165 -0.45 -12.40 10.85
N LEU A 166 0.18 -11.61 11.72
CA LEU A 166 -0.30 -10.28 12.10
C LEU A 166 0.59 -9.18 11.52
N THR A 167 -0.04 -8.19 10.90
CA THR A 167 0.61 -7.01 10.33
C THR A 167 -0.16 -5.76 10.76
N LEU A 168 0.56 -4.77 11.28
CA LEU A 168 0.04 -3.42 11.45
C LEU A 168 0.15 -2.69 10.13
N ASN A 169 -0.97 -2.20 9.60
CA ASN A 169 -1.01 -1.38 8.40
C ASN A 169 -1.41 0.05 8.77
N THR A 170 -0.63 1.01 8.30
CA THR A 170 -0.93 2.45 8.39
C THR A 170 -0.84 3.06 7.01
N GLU A 171 -1.76 3.93 6.69
CA GLU A 171 -1.84 4.59 5.41
C GLU A 171 -1.99 6.09 5.61
N LEU A 172 -1.50 6.87 4.67
CA LEU A 172 -1.75 8.31 4.58
C LEU A 172 -2.11 8.63 3.14
N GLY A 173 -3.21 9.34 2.92
CA GLY A 173 -3.58 9.64 1.56
C GLY A 173 -4.73 10.61 1.40
N PHE A 174 -5.01 10.87 0.14
CA PHE A 174 -6.10 11.69 -0.33
C PHE A 174 -7.29 10.82 -0.71
N GLN A 175 -8.49 11.27 -0.29
CA GLN A 175 -9.75 10.62 -0.60
C GLN A 175 -10.77 11.66 -1.03
N GLN A 176 -11.35 11.48 -2.21
CA GLN A 176 -12.53 12.21 -2.64
C GLN A 176 -13.78 11.38 -2.33
N ARG A 177 -14.80 12.02 -1.75
CA ARG A 177 -16.10 11.41 -1.46
C ARG A 177 -17.17 12.20 -2.17
N ALA A 178 -18.14 11.51 -2.77
CA ALA A 178 -19.25 12.15 -3.49
C ALA A 178 -20.56 11.47 -3.13
N PHE A 179 -21.65 12.24 -3.10
CA PHE A 179 -23.01 11.74 -2.98
C PHE A 179 -24.01 12.75 -3.53
N THR A 180 -25.23 12.30 -3.78
CA THR A 180 -26.28 13.14 -4.36
C THR A 180 -27.52 13.10 -3.46
N TYR A 181 -27.97 14.27 -3.06
CA TYR A 181 -29.25 14.51 -2.40
C TYR A 181 -30.32 14.81 -3.46
N THR A 182 -31.50 14.22 -3.32
CA THR A 182 -32.66 14.52 -4.14
C THR A 182 -33.87 14.70 -3.24
N ASN A 183 -34.61 15.79 -3.40
CA ASN A 183 -35.87 16.03 -2.71
C ASN A 183 -36.96 16.35 -3.71
N GLN A 184 -38.12 15.73 -3.56
CA GLN A 184 -39.30 15.95 -4.40
C GLN A 184 -40.44 16.47 -3.55
N VAL A 185 -40.93 17.66 -3.88
CA VAL A 185 -42.07 18.29 -3.26
C VAL A 185 -43.18 18.41 -4.30
N SER A 186 -44.29 17.73 -4.05
CA SER A 186 -45.46 17.72 -4.98
C SER A 186 -46.57 18.57 -4.44
N PHE A 187 -47.07 19.47 -5.28
CA PHE A 187 -48.29 20.24 -5.10
C PHE A 187 -49.34 19.72 -6.06
N THR A 188 -50.58 20.20 -5.94
CA THR A 188 -51.73 19.70 -6.73
C THR A 188 -51.45 19.63 -8.24
N ASP A 189 -50.75 20.64 -8.81
CA ASP A 189 -50.54 20.72 -10.26
C ASP A 189 -49.08 20.67 -10.67
N THR A 190 -48.16 20.58 -9.72
CA THR A 190 -46.74 20.67 -10.05
C THR A 190 -45.86 19.95 -9.05
N THR A 191 -44.73 19.42 -9.52
CA THR A 191 -43.69 18.80 -8.68
C THR A 191 -42.38 19.54 -8.88
N PHE A 192 -41.80 19.99 -7.78
CA PHE A 192 -40.42 20.49 -7.75
C PHE A 192 -39.48 19.39 -7.35
N THR A 193 -38.37 19.27 -8.07
CA THR A 193 -37.30 18.35 -7.76
C THR A 193 -36.01 19.13 -7.55
N THR A 194 -35.48 19.07 -6.34
CA THR A 194 -34.15 19.58 -5.99
C THR A 194 -33.16 18.44 -6.12
N THR A 195 -32.07 18.65 -6.84
CA THR A 195 -30.93 17.74 -6.90
C THR A 195 -29.69 18.49 -6.48
N ALA A 196 -28.98 17.99 -5.46
CA ALA A 196 -27.77 18.58 -4.95
C ALA A 196 -26.68 17.52 -4.88
N LYS A 197 -25.57 17.75 -5.59
CA LYS A 197 -24.41 16.88 -5.63
C LYS A 197 -23.30 17.45 -4.76
N GLU A 198 -22.93 16.75 -3.72
CA GLU A 198 -21.86 17.14 -2.79
C GLU A 198 -20.59 16.37 -3.09
N ASN A 199 -19.47 17.09 -3.19
CA ASN A 199 -18.14 16.56 -3.43
C ASN A 199 -17.20 17.06 -2.33
N GLN A 200 -16.63 16.12 -1.61
CA GLN A 200 -15.74 16.36 -0.47
C GLN A 200 -14.34 15.84 -0.77
N SER A 201 -13.33 16.60 -0.36
CA SER A 201 -11.92 16.20 -0.43
C SER A 201 -11.34 16.09 0.97
N TRP A 202 -10.70 14.94 1.25
CA TRP A 202 -10.19 14.59 2.57
C TRP A 202 -8.75 14.14 2.52
N ILE A 203 -7.96 14.49 3.55
CA ILE A 203 -6.75 13.73 3.91
C ILE A 203 -7.15 12.72 4.96
N SER A 204 -6.80 11.45 4.76
CA SER A 204 -7.18 10.37 5.65
C SER A 204 -5.98 9.54 6.09
N LEU A 205 -6.05 9.09 7.34
CA LEU A 205 -5.06 8.26 8.03
C LEU A 205 -5.74 6.98 8.54
N PRO A 206 -5.89 5.95 7.71
CA PRO A 206 -6.32 4.63 8.15
C PRO A 206 -5.21 3.91 8.93
N VAL A 207 -5.57 3.30 10.05
CA VAL A 207 -4.69 2.41 10.84
C VAL A 207 -5.46 1.13 11.10
N SER A 208 -4.91 -0.02 10.72
CA SER A 208 -5.57 -1.31 10.86
C SER A 208 -4.60 -2.44 11.21
N ILE A 209 -5.13 -3.46 11.87
CA ILE A 209 -4.44 -4.72 12.11
C ILE A 209 -4.98 -5.73 11.11
N GLN A 210 -4.07 -6.30 10.32
CA GLN A 210 -4.36 -7.32 9.32
C GLN A 210 -3.99 -8.69 9.86
N TYR A 211 -4.89 -9.65 9.75
CA TYR A 211 -4.63 -11.07 9.96
C TYR A 211 -4.48 -11.75 8.60
N GLN A 212 -3.27 -12.27 8.32
CA GLN A 212 -2.90 -12.91 7.05
C GLN A 212 -3.00 -14.42 7.19
N PHE A 213 -3.69 -15.04 6.22
CA PHE A 213 -3.75 -16.49 6.12
C PHE A 213 -2.57 -16.99 5.26
N ASN A 214 -1.84 -17.97 5.77
CA ASN A 214 -0.72 -18.54 5.02
C ASN A 214 -1.22 -19.55 3.99
N THR A 215 -1.18 -19.17 2.72
CA THR A 215 -1.44 -20.05 1.58
C THR A 215 -0.25 -20.05 0.62
N ILE A 216 -0.17 -21.08 -0.26
CA ILE A 216 1.02 -21.32 -1.10
C ILE A 216 1.18 -20.25 -2.19
N LYS A 217 0.08 -19.77 -2.78
CA LYS A 217 0.13 -18.91 -3.99
C LYS A 217 -0.13 -17.44 -3.72
N PHE A 218 -0.96 -17.11 -2.75
CA PHE A 218 -1.33 -15.74 -2.38
C PHE A 218 -1.61 -15.69 -0.89
N LYS A 219 -1.58 -14.50 -0.30
CA LYS A 219 -1.83 -14.30 1.13
C LYS A 219 -3.11 -13.50 1.32
N PRO A 220 -4.28 -14.15 1.46
CA PRO A 220 -5.49 -13.45 1.79
C PRO A 220 -5.40 -12.92 3.22
N TYR A 221 -6.09 -11.81 3.49
CA TYR A 221 -6.16 -11.23 4.82
C TYR A 221 -7.53 -10.62 5.11
N ILE A 222 -7.81 -10.51 6.38
CA ILE A 222 -8.88 -9.68 6.93
C ILE A 222 -8.25 -8.58 7.77
N ALA A 223 -8.86 -7.41 7.85
CA ALA A 223 -8.35 -6.34 8.68
C ALA A 223 -9.46 -5.58 9.39
N LEU A 224 -9.16 -5.14 10.61
CA LEU A 224 -10.00 -4.27 11.41
C LEU A 224 -9.17 -3.06 11.86
N GLY A 225 -9.80 -1.89 11.94
CA GLY A 225 -9.09 -0.69 12.31
C GLY A 225 -9.96 0.55 12.44
N VAL A 226 -9.30 1.69 12.45
CA VAL A 226 -9.92 3.01 12.53
C VAL A 226 -9.32 3.93 11.45
N GLN A 227 -10.11 4.88 11.00
CA GLN A 227 -9.68 5.93 10.06
C GLN A 227 -9.97 7.28 10.68
N GLY A 228 -8.94 8.13 10.79
CA GLY A 228 -9.11 9.56 10.96
C GLY A 228 -9.07 10.25 9.61
N ALA A 229 -9.89 11.28 9.41
CA ALA A 229 -9.86 12.08 8.18
C ALA A 229 -10.05 13.56 8.49
N TYR A 230 -9.33 14.42 7.76
CA TYR A 230 -9.42 15.88 7.84
C TYR A 230 -9.97 16.45 6.54
N LEU A 231 -11.00 17.30 6.64
CA LEU A 231 -11.69 17.91 5.50
C LEU A 231 -10.87 19.04 4.88
N LEU A 232 -10.53 18.91 3.62
CA LEU A 232 -9.85 19.95 2.85
C LEU A 232 -10.83 20.90 2.19
N SER A 233 -11.85 20.35 1.51
CA SER A 233 -12.89 21.11 0.80
C SER A 233 -14.20 20.35 0.78
N ASP A 234 -15.29 21.09 0.73
CA ASP A 234 -16.65 20.57 0.52
C ASP A 234 -17.41 21.50 -0.39
N VAL A 235 -17.81 21.01 -1.54
CA VAL A 235 -18.54 21.79 -2.55
C VAL A 235 -19.81 21.06 -2.91
N ILE A 236 -20.94 21.77 -2.79
CA ILE A 236 -22.25 21.30 -3.23
C ILE A 236 -22.70 22.04 -4.49
N SER A 237 -23.13 21.30 -5.50
CA SER A 237 -23.77 21.86 -6.72
C SER A 237 -25.24 21.52 -6.69
N ALA A 238 -26.08 22.52 -6.63
CA ALA A 238 -27.52 22.37 -6.53
C ALA A 238 -28.23 22.88 -7.77
N GLN A 239 -29.28 22.16 -8.19
CA GLN A 239 -30.22 22.56 -9.24
C GLN A 239 -31.67 22.28 -8.80
N ARG A 240 -32.62 23.05 -9.30
CA ARG A 240 -34.04 22.82 -9.05
C ARG A 240 -34.79 22.78 -10.34
N SER A 241 -35.58 21.74 -10.55
CA SER A 241 -36.46 21.59 -11.71
C SER A 241 -37.93 21.58 -11.30
N ARG A 242 -38.75 22.03 -12.20
CA ARG A 242 -40.21 21.96 -12.11
C ARG A 242 -40.72 21.06 -13.22
N LYS A 243 -41.81 20.31 -13.03
CA LYS A 243 -42.36 19.44 -14.06
C LYS A 243 -42.63 20.25 -15.34
N GLY A 244 -41.89 19.91 -16.41
CA GLY A 244 -41.99 20.55 -17.73
C GLY A 244 -41.17 21.83 -17.93
N SER A 245 -40.43 22.34 -16.93
CA SER A 245 -39.52 23.48 -17.08
C SER A 245 -38.37 23.44 -16.07
N GLN A 246 -37.23 24.01 -16.43
CA GLN A 246 -36.14 24.31 -15.50
C GLN A 246 -36.57 25.49 -14.63
N ALA A 247 -36.41 25.36 -13.31
CA ALA A 247 -36.83 26.39 -12.38
C ALA A 247 -35.65 27.25 -11.91
N VAL A 248 -34.49 26.62 -11.58
CA VAL A 248 -33.26 27.31 -11.16
C VAL A 248 -32.07 26.56 -11.72
N ASP A 249 -31.13 27.32 -12.32
CA ASP A 249 -29.90 26.78 -12.91
C ASP A 249 -28.93 26.21 -11.83
N GLU A 250 -28.07 25.30 -12.26
CA GLU A 250 -27.07 24.71 -11.37
C GLU A 250 -26.06 25.77 -10.89
N LYS A 251 -25.87 25.83 -9.58
CA LYS A 251 -24.87 26.67 -8.95
C LYS A 251 -24.14 25.92 -7.83
N SER A 252 -22.85 26.20 -7.67
CA SER A 252 -22.02 25.59 -6.66
C SER A 252 -21.81 26.51 -5.45
N PHE A 253 -21.75 25.91 -4.26
CA PHE A 253 -21.59 26.58 -2.97
C PHE A 253 -20.53 25.86 -2.15
N ASP A 254 -19.75 26.61 -1.38
CA ASP A 254 -18.80 26.06 -0.41
C ASP A 254 -19.54 25.74 0.91
N LEU A 255 -19.54 24.46 1.30
CA LEU A 255 -20.12 23.99 2.55
C LEU A 255 -19.07 23.64 3.61
N LYS A 256 -17.78 23.80 3.33
CA LYS A 256 -16.72 23.49 4.30
C LYS A 256 -16.92 24.15 5.68
N PRO A 257 -17.37 25.44 5.79
CA PRO A 257 -17.62 26.06 7.08
C PRO A 257 -18.73 25.40 7.91
N GLN A 258 -19.66 24.70 7.25
CA GLN A 258 -20.80 24.02 7.87
C GLN A 258 -20.55 22.53 8.13
N ARG A 259 -19.33 22.08 7.89
CA ARG A 259 -18.90 20.68 8.08
C ARG A 259 -17.91 20.57 9.22
N GLU A 260 -17.94 19.45 9.92
CA GLU A 260 -16.92 19.09 10.91
C GLU A 260 -15.59 18.83 10.18
N ALA A 261 -14.53 19.48 10.69
CA ALA A 261 -13.20 19.35 10.09
C ALA A 261 -12.62 17.92 10.22
N PHE A 262 -13.02 17.17 11.26
CA PHE A 262 -12.52 15.84 11.54
C PHE A 262 -13.63 14.80 11.44
N ASN A 263 -13.34 13.72 10.72
CA ASN A 263 -14.20 12.54 10.62
C ASN A 263 -13.46 11.29 11.10
N ILE A 264 -14.14 10.48 11.90
CA ILE A 264 -13.62 9.22 12.41
C ILE A 264 -14.53 8.10 11.92
N GLY A 265 -13.93 7.01 11.50
CA GLY A 265 -14.65 5.82 11.06
C GLY A 265 -14.00 4.51 11.54
N ALA A 266 -14.82 3.49 11.75
CA ALA A 266 -14.36 2.12 11.95
C ALA A 266 -14.14 1.44 10.59
N ILE A 267 -13.06 0.67 10.48
CA ILE A 267 -12.67 -0.05 9.26
C ILE A 267 -12.90 -1.54 9.45
N ALA A 268 -13.50 -2.16 8.44
CA ALA A 268 -13.45 -3.59 8.21
C ALA A 268 -13.05 -3.84 6.75
N SER A 269 -12.06 -4.70 6.51
CA SER A 269 -11.62 -4.98 5.14
C SER A 269 -11.20 -6.42 4.93
N VAL A 270 -11.25 -6.84 3.67
CA VAL A 270 -10.73 -8.10 3.17
C VAL A 270 -9.84 -7.83 1.95
N GLY A 271 -8.76 -8.56 1.83
CA GLY A 271 -7.82 -8.36 0.73
C GLY A 271 -6.91 -9.55 0.50
N ALA A 272 -6.02 -9.39 -0.46
CA ALA A 272 -5.03 -10.39 -0.78
C ALA A 272 -3.72 -9.76 -1.26
N HIS A 273 -2.60 -10.41 -0.91
CA HIS A 273 -1.27 -10.10 -1.38
C HIS A 273 -0.80 -11.17 -2.36
N PHE A 274 -0.39 -10.76 -3.55
CA PHE A 274 0.18 -11.61 -4.59
C PHE A 274 1.66 -11.29 -4.74
N ARG A 275 2.52 -12.28 -4.54
CA ARG A 275 3.98 -12.06 -4.64
C ARG A 275 4.36 -11.67 -6.07
N LEU A 276 5.05 -10.56 -6.21
CA LEU A 276 5.57 -10.06 -7.49
C LEU A 276 6.93 -9.37 -7.24
N GLY A 277 7.99 -9.95 -7.78
CA GLY A 277 9.35 -9.43 -7.62
C GLY A 277 9.75 -9.25 -6.16
N GLY A 278 10.25 -8.06 -5.82
CA GLY A 278 10.70 -7.68 -4.48
C GLY A 278 9.60 -7.31 -3.50
N GLY A 279 8.32 -7.55 -3.82
CA GLY A 279 7.19 -7.17 -2.98
C GLY A 279 5.91 -7.94 -3.28
N PHE A 280 4.79 -7.25 -3.08
CA PHE A 280 3.46 -7.81 -3.31
C PHE A 280 2.56 -6.81 -4.03
N VAL A 281 1.83 -7.27 -5.03
CA VAL A 281 0.61 -6.62 -5.48
C VAL A 281 -0.44 -6.86 -4.41
N THR A 282 -1.12 -5.82 -3.95
CA THR A 282 -2.18 -5.89 -2.95
C THR A 282 -3.50 -5.45 -3.56
N THR A 283 -4.56 -6.14 -3.21
CA THR A 283 -5.95 -5.77 -3.52
C THR A 283 -6.75 -5.79 -2.24
N GLU A 284 -7.69 -4.84 -2.09
CA GLU A 284 -8.47 -4.71 -0.86
C GLU A 284 -9.87 -4.17 -1.16
N ILE A 285 -10.87 -4.77 -0.52
CA ILE A 285 -12.22 -4.24 -0.38
C ILE A 285 -12.36 -3.77 1.06
N ARG A 286 -12.70 -2.49 1.26
CA ARG A 286 -12.76 -1.86 2.58
C ARG A 286 -14.12 -1.20 2.77
N PHE A 287 -14.74 -1.48 3.90
CA PHE A 287 -15.89 -0.77 4.41
C PHE A 287 -15.48 0.15 5.55
N VAL A 288 -15.91 1.39 5.51
CA VAL A 288 -15.71 2.39 6.57
C VAL A 288 -17.07 2.79 7.10
N TYR A 289 -17.32 2.54 8.39
CA TYR A 289 -18.49 2.98 9.11
C TYR A 289 -18.21 4.31 9.83
N GLY A 290 -18.91 5.39 9.46
CA GLY A 290 -18.77 6.70 10.08
C GLY A 290 -19.23 6.70 11.54
N ILE A 291 -18.37 7.15 12.46
CA ILE A 291 -18.68 7.19 13.89
C ILE A 291 -19.30 8.53 14.27
N ASN A 292 -18.70 9.64 13.88
CA ASN A 292 -19.22 10.99 14.17
C ASN A 292 -20.06 11.53 13.00
N LYS A 293 -20.91 12.51 13.31
CA LYS A 293 -21.64 13.28 12.31
C LYS A 293 -20.68 14.17 11.50
N ILE A 294 -21.09 14.51 10.27
CA ILE A 294 -20.32 15.40 9.38
C ILE A 294 -20.75 16.86 9.53
N ASN A 295 -22.02 17.09 9.91
CA ASN A 295 -22.57 18.42 10.06
C ASN A 295 -22.03 19.10 11.32
N SER A 296 -21.69 20.39 11.21
CA SER A 296 -21.38 21.27 12.35
C SER A 296 -22.65 21.63 13.14
N ALA A 297 -22.57 22.64 14.00
CA ALA A 297 -23.72 23.09 14.80
C ALA A 297 -24.86 23.67 13.98
N VAL A 298 -24.56 24.25 12.80
CA VAL A 298 -25.57 24.84 11.91
C VAL A 298 -26.02 23.78 10.91
N THR A 299 -27.27 23.38 11.03
CA THR A 299 -27.92 22.37 10.16
C THR A 299 -29.28 22.88 9.65
N GLY A 300 -29.91 22.11 8.80
CA GLY A 300 -31.25 22.42 8.28
C GLY A 300 -31.26 23.50 7.21
N PHE A 301 -32.20 24.39 7.33
CA PHE A 301 -32.36 25.50 6.38
C PHE A 301 -31.40 26.67 6.62
N GLY A 302 -30.72 26.72 7.78
CA GLY A 302 -29.74 27.74 8.12
C GLY A 302 -28.35 27.52 7.56
N VAL A 303 -28.10 26.38 6.89
CA VAL A 303 -26.77 26.01 6.39
C VAL A 303 -26.25 27.00 5.34
N ASN A 304 -27.12 27.44 4.45
CA ASN A 304 -26.84 28.46 3.43
C ASN A 304 -28.17 29.04 2.91
N GLU A 305 -28.33 30.36 3.00
CA GLU A 305 -29.61 31.02 2.62
C GLU A 305 -30.00 30.75 1.17
N HIS A 306 -29.06 30.89 0.22
CA HIS A 306 -29.36 30.63 -1.19
C HIS A 306 -29.70 29.16 -1.46
N LEU A 307 -29.00 28.20 -0.84
CA LEU A 307 -29.34 26.78 -0.97
C LEU A 307 -30.77 26.50 -0.47
N SER A 308 -31.15 27.12 0.63
CA SER A 308 -32.45 26.88 1.25
C SER A 308 -33.59 27.57 0.49
N PHE A 309 -33.44 28.87 0.16
CA PHE A 309 -34.51 29.63 -0.48
C PHE A 309 -34.64 29.35 -1.98
N ASP A 310 -33.54 29.36 -2.72
CA ASP A 310 -33.58 29.22 -4.17
C ASP A 310 -33.82 27.77 -4.59
N TYR A 311 -33.14 26.82 -3.90
CA TYR A 311 -33.15 25.41 -4.27
C TYR A 311 -34.05 24.54 -3.40
N GLY A 312 -34.47 25.02 -2.21
CA GLY A 312 -35.23 24.21 -1.27
C GLY A 312 -34.40 23.04 -0.69
N TYR A 313 -33.10 23.27 -0.53
CA TYR A 313 -32.18 22.28 0.10
C TYR A 313 -32.30 22.35 1.62
N ALA A 314 -32.40 21.20 2.25
CA ALA A 314 -32.37 21.06 3.71
C ALA A 314 -31.25 20.09 4.10
N ASP A 315 -30.32 20.60 4.90
CA ASP A 315 -29.13 19.84 5.34
C ASP A 315 -29.46 18.92 6.52
N ASN A 316 -29.77 17.67 6.24
CA ASN A 316 -30.03 16.66 7.26
C ASN A 316 -28.75 16.32 8.02
N THR A 317 -28.87 15.93 9.29
CA THR A 317 -27.74 15.43 10.07
C THR A 317 -27.42 13.99 9.66
N PHE A 318 -26.18 13.74 9.23
CA PHE A 318 -25.77 12.42 8.75
C PHE A 318 -24.33 12.04 9.11
N LYS A 319 -24.05 10.74 9.04
CA LYS A 319 -22.72 10.12 9.06
C LYS A 319 -22.38 9.63 7.66
N LEU A 320 -21.10 9.48 7.35
CA LEU A 320 -20.66 8.95 6.06
C LEU A 320 -20.19 7.51 6.19
N ASN A 321 -20.84 6.61 5.48
CA ASN A 321 -20.34 5.26 5.27
C ASN A 321 -19.74 5.17 3.88
N SER A 322 -18.65 4.39 3.71
CA SER A 322 -18.08 4.19 2.38
C SER A 322 -17.64 2.75 2.17
N LEU A 323 -17.86 2.26 0.96
CA LEU A 323 -17.30 1.01 0.44
C LEU A 323 -16.26 1.36 -0.60
N SER A 324 -15.07 0.78 -0.51
CA SER A 324 -13.99 1.08 -1.45
C SER A 324 -13.29 -0.18 -1.94
N VAL A 325 -12.73 -0.07 -3.15
CA VAL A 325 -11.86 -1.08 -3.74
C VAL A 325 -10.55 -0.40 -4.07
N THR A 326 -9.45 -0.98 -3.62
CA THR A 326 -8.10 -0.48 -3.88
C THR A 326 -7.20 -1.57 -4.43
N ALA A 327 -6.25 -1.17 -5.25
CA ALA A 327 -5.14 -2.00 -5.70
C ALA A 327 -3.83 -1.21 -5.56
N GLY A 328 -2.73 -1.91 -5.32
CA GLY A 328 -1.46 -1.25 -5.14
C GLY A 328 -0.28 -2.21 -5.14
N TYR A 329 0.88 -1.67 -4.83
CA TYR A 329 2.09 -2.44 -4.69
C TYR A 329 2.83 -2.04 -3.41
N VAL A 330 3.28 -3.04 -2.65
CA VAL A 330 4.09 -2.86 -1.46
C VAL A 330 5.43 -3.58 -1.64
N TYR A 331 6.52 -2.87 -1.38
CA TYR A 331 7.89 -3.37 -1.50
C TYR A 331 8.42 -3.77 -0.13
N ASN A 332 9.07 -4.95 -0.05
CA ASN A 332 9.66 -5.45 1.19
C ASN A 332 10.99 -4.75 1.50
N ILE A 333 11.12 -4.19 2.70
CA ILE A 333 12.36 -3.59 3.19
C ILE A 333 12.98 -4.55 4.21
N PHE A 334 14.15 -5.06 3.86
CA PHE A 334 14.93 -5.95 4.70
C PHE A 334 16.08 -5.22 5.37
N LYS A 335 16.45 -5.67 6.55
CA LYS A 335 17.67 -5.28 7.23
C LYS A 335 18.19 -6.51 7.98
N PRO A 336 18.91 -7.41 7.27
CA PRO A 336 19.50 -8.58 7.88
C PRO A 336 20.42 -8.18 9.04
N LYS A 337 20.37 -8.90 10.13
CA LYS A 337 21.30 -8.78 11.24
C LYS A 337 21.26 -10.05 12.09
N LYS A 338 22.37 -10.36 12.74
CA LYS A 338 22.41 -11.43 13.74
C LYS A 338 21.53 -11.06 14.94
N LEU A 339 20.64 -11.96 15.32
CA LEU A 339 19.79 -11.80 16.50
C LEU A 339 20.62 -12.16 17.73
N ARG A 340 20.57 -11.32 18.78
CA ARG A 340 21.17 -11.68 20.06
C ARG A 340 20.38 -12.85 20.64
N SER A 341 21.05 -13.94 21.01
CA SER A 341 20.42 -14.99 21.79
C SER A 341 19.84 -14.36 23.06
N ARG A 342 18.53 -14.46 23.26
CA ARG A 342 17.96 -14.18 24.59
C ARG A 342 18.48 -15.29 25.51
N LYS A 343 19.37 -14.90 26.45
CA LYS A 343 19.73 -15.74 27.58
C LYS A 343 18.52 -16.04 28.41
#